data_1a361b319464273c1d17b22a1ad6f26d
#
_entry.id   1a361b319464273c1d17b22a1ad6f26d
#
_cell.length_a   1.000
_cell.length_b   1.000
_cell.length_c   1.000
_cell.angle_alpha   90.00
_cell.angle_beta   90.00
_cell.angle_gamma   90.00
#
_symmetry.space_group_name_H-M   'P 1'
#
loop_
_entity.id
_entity.type
_entity.pdbx_description
1 polymer ?
#
loop_
_entity_poly.entity_id
_entity_poly.type
_entity_poly.pdbx_seq_one_letter_code
_entity_poly.pdbx_strand_id
1 'polypeptide(L)'
;MVDDKIDVAKIDSALASFKAKGCGAIAVSQAFSVDDPAIENQVAEIARSHGFLATTGSEVSQLYGLKVRTRTAAINAGILPKMIESADLTEKSVREAGITAPIMIMRSDGGVMDIEAMRKRPILSILSGPAAGVAAAMMFLRISDGVFLEVGGTSTDISAIANGRALVRSAQIGGHRVYMRTLDVRTIGVAGGSMSRLDGRSITHVGPRSAHIAGLSYAAFASDFAGQYRVKTIRPLPKDPSDYLALEPIAESSGQKTLTITPTCASNFVGLVPEGDACRGDLQKIDTAFGVLADHFGKSGAQAKRELAERILTLAAEQCIPTVKALIQDHKLDAELVKLVGGGGGASAIVPSVARHIKMPYEIAEHADVISAIGVAMALIRETIERQVDNPAQANQIILQMRSEAFDAVHRMGADPATIEVHIEIDAKSSIVRATASGATKLTTGSGKKILDQTERLAVVAKSMRIDQSQMQSAICTICRTEQFEVFASNASASKTKGMFGLNIFADHRMALRVLDSDSIIRLQASDGDACLTSASAAEGTIQGMIDKHAQWGDAGKTIPNIILLIGAKIIDLSGLLDETQVLSLAKAEISNLPSDKQIIVLAKKTL
;
A
#
# COMPACT_ATOMS: atom_id res chain seq x y z
N MET A 1 -11.40 41.25 12.40
CA MET A 1 -11.38 41.04 13.85
C MET A 1 -12.34 39.91 14.13
N VAL A 2 -11.84 38.79 14.60
CA VAL A 2 -12.67 37.67 15.04
C VAL A 2 -13.17 38.07 16.44
N ASP A 3 -14.49 37.99 16.63
CA ASP A 3 -15.11 38.29 17.91
C ASP A 3 -14.75 37.14 18.88
N ASP A 4 -13.82 37.36 19.79
CA ASP A 4 -13.28 36.33 20.71
C ASP A 4 -14.30 35.92 21.79
N LYS A 5 -15.52 36.39 21.73
CA LYS A 5 -16.59 36.05 22.68
C LYS A 5 -17.59 35.07 22.07
N ILE A 6 -17.67 33.91 22.70
CA ILE A 6 -18.69 32.92 22.38
C ILE A 6 -20.05 33.42 22.84
N ASP A 7 -21.00 33.55 21.92
CA ASP A 7 -22.42 33.80 22.21
C ASP A 7 -23.12 32.45 22.47
N VAL A 8 -23.14 32.05 23.74
CA VAL A 8 -23.71 30.77 24.18
C VAL A 8 -25.19 30.66 23.79
N ALA A 9 -25.96 31.76 23.88
CA ALA A 9 -27.39 31.74 23.55
C ALA A 9 -27.65 31.45 22.07
N LYS A 10 -26.80 31.95 21.15
CA LYS A 10 -26.88 31.60 19.73
C LYS A 10 -26.49 30.15 19.47
N ILE A 11 -25.49 29.64 20.20
CA ILE A 11 -25.10 28.24 20.08
C ILE A 11 -26.23 27.33 20.55
N ASP A 12 -26.82 27.59 21.70
CA ASP A 12 -27.96 26.84 22.26
C ASP A 12 -29.14 26.81 21.28
N SER A 13 -29.47 27.96 20.69
CA SER A 13 -30.54 28.06 19.67
C SER A 13 -30.21 27.22 18.41
N ALA A 14 -28.95 27.25 17.95
CA ALA A 14 -28.52 26.46 16.81
C ALA A 14 -28.57 24.95 17.13
N LEU A 15 -28.11 24.55 18.31
CA LEU A 15 -28.15 23.15 18.75
C LEU A 15 -29.57 22.63 18.88
N ALA A 16 -30.50 23.43 19.41
CA ALA A 16 -31.91 23.10 19.46
C ALA A 16 -32.50 22.89 18.08
N SER A 17 -32.15 23.75 17.09
CA SER A 17 -32.54 23.57 15.69
C SER A 17 -31.99 22.29 15.06
N PHE A 18 -30.73 21.95 15.32
CA PHE A 18 -30.14 20.71 14.84
C PHE A 18 -30.78 19.47 15.46
N LYS A 19 -31.11 19.54 16.76
CA LYS A 19 -31.80 18.45 17.47
C LYS A 19 -33.19 18.20 16.88
N ALA A 20 -33.92 19.27 16.59
CA ALA A 20 -35.22 19.18 15.93
C ALA A 20 -35.17 18.59 14.53
N LYS A 21 -34.03 18.69 13.84
CA LYS A 21 -33.76 18.06 12.53
C LYS A 21 -33.22 16.64 12.62
N GLY A 22 -33.11 16.07 13.81
CA GLY A 22 -32.60 14.72 14.04
C GLY A 22 -31.08 14.56 13.88
N CYS A 23 -30.29 15.63 13.95
CA CYS A 23 -28.85 15.54 13.92
C CYS A 23 -28.32 14.86 15.18
N GLY A 24 -27.47 13.86 15.06
CA GLY A 24 -26.84 13.14 16.18
C GLY A 24 -25.40 13.60 16.47
N ALA A 25 -24.77 14.32 15.54
CA ALA A 25 -23.40 14.78 15.69
C ALA A 25 -23.20 16.19 15.11
N ILE A 26 -22.24 16.91 15.66
CA ILE A 26 -21.88 18.30 15.31
C ILE A 26 -20.42 18.38 14.91
N ALA A 27 -20.13 19.07 13.81
CA ALA A 27 -18.80 19.50 13.45
C ALA A 27 -18.61 20.98 13.78
N VAL A 28 -17.60 21.28 14.58
CA VAL A 28 -17.21 22.65 14.93
C VAL A 28 -15.96 23.01 14.12
N SER A 29 -15.98 24.14 13.43
CA SER A 29 -14.84 24.56 12.62
C SER A 29 -14.75 26.09 12.54
N GLN A 30 -13.56 26.61 12.83
CA GLN A 30 -13.27 28.04 12.84
C GLN A 30 -12.01 28.34 12.01
N ALA A 31 -11.90 29.54 11.46
CA ALA A 31 -10.67 30.00 10.84
C ALA A 31 -9.55 30.10 11.91
N PHE A 32 -8.35 29.72 11.51
CA PHE A 32 -7.15 29.78 12.36
C PHE A 32 -7.18 28.92 13.64
N SER A 33 -8.13 28.00 13.79
CA SER A 33 -8.19 27.08 14.95
C SER A 33 -7.03 26.08 15.02
N VAL A 34 -6.18 26.02 13.98
CA VAL A 34 -4.93 25.27 14.02
C VAL A 34 -3.87 25.94 14.90
N ASP A 35 -3.96 27.27 15.07
CA ASP A 35 -3.06 28.05 15.90
C ASP A 35 -3.59 28.11 17.35
N ASP A 36 -4.90 28.27 17.50
CA ASP A 36 -5.59 28.24 18.80
C ASP A 36 -6.94 27.52 18.70
N PRO A 37 -7.03 26.25 19.18
CA PRO A 37 -8.26 25.47 19.14
C PRO A 37 -9.25 25.76 20.27
N ALA A 38 -8.98 26.73 21.19
CA ALA A 38 -9.74 26.92 22.40
C ALA A 38 -11.24 27.15 22.14
N ILE A 39 -11.59 28.00 21.19
CA ILE A 39 -12.98 28.28 20.82
C ILE A 39 -13.68 27.07 20.22
N GLU A 40 -13.03 26.35 19.28
CA GLU A 40 -13.60 25.11 18.75
C GLU A 40 -13.89 24.09 19.84
N ASN A 41 -12.95 23.90 20.76
CA ASN A 41 -13.09 22.96 21.87
C ASN A 41 -14.22 23.37 22.82
N GLN A 42 -14.32 24.64 23.16
CA GLN A 42 -15.39 25.14 24.04
C GLN A 42 -16.77 24.94 23.42
N VAL A 43 -16.94 25.23 22.12
CA VAL A 43 -18.21 25.02 21.41
C VAL A 43 -18.53 23.53 21.30
N ALA A 44 -17.53 22.68 21.09
CA ALA A 44 -17.71 21.23 21.06
C ALA A 44 -18.16 20.69 22.43
N GLU A 45 -17.61 21.20 23.53
CA GLU A 45 -18.06 20.84 24.90
C GLU A 45 -19.52 21.27 25.16
N ILE A 46 -19.93 22.47 24.72
CA ILE A 46 -21.32 22.89 24.78
C ILE A 46 -22.20 21.93 23.99
N ALA A 47 -21.81 21.53 22.78
CA ALA A 47 -22.58 20.57 21.99
C ALA A 47 -22.69 19.19 22.70
N ARG A 48 -21.60 18.71 23.33
CA ARG A 48 -21.60 17.47 24.12
C ARG A 48 -22.52 17.54 25.32
N SER A 49 -22.56 18.67 26.04
CA SER A 49 -23.47 18.86 27.17
C SER A 49 -24.95 18.85 26.78
N HIS A 50 -25.27 19.14 25.50
CA HIS A 50 -26.62 18.99 24.92
C HIS A 50 -26.90 17.58 24.35
N GLY A 51 -25.99 16.63 24.56
CA GLY A 51 -26.16 15.23 24.15
C GLY A 51 -25.82 14.95 22.69
N PHE A 52 -25.05 15.84 22.05
CA PHE A 52 -24.51 15.57 20.72
C PHE A 52 -23.13 14.90 20.79
N LEU A 53 -22.81 14.07 19.82
CA LEU A 53 -21.42 13.78 19.51
C LEU A 53 -20.81 15.02 18.83
N ALA A 54 -19.58 15.35 19.15
CA ALA A 54 -18.95 16.54 18.58
C ALA A 54 -17.50 16.27 18.19
N THR A 55 -17.10 16.80 17.04
CA THR A 55 -15.73 16.81 16.54
C THR A 55 -15.31 18.22 16.14
N THR A 56 -14.03 18.56 16.29
CA THR A 56 -13.51 19.87 15.92
C THR A 56 -12.65 19.77 14.65
N GLY A 57 -12.55 20.86 13.91
CA GLY A 57 -11.73 20.94 12.71
C GLY A 57 -10.25 20.74 13.03
N SER A 58 -9.77 21.33 14.12
CA SER A 58 -8.40 21.25 14.61
C SER A 58 -8.01 19.84 15.11
N GLU A 59 -8.96 19.09 15.71
CA GLU A 59 -8.73 17.70 16.12
C GLU A 59 -8.54 16.76 14.90
N VAL A 60 -9.27 17.03 13.82
CA VAL A 60 -9.22 16.18 12.62
C VAL A 60 -8.03 16.53 11.72
N SER A 61 -7.65 17.82 11.65
CA SER A 61 -6.51 18.24 10.81
C SER A 61 -5.89 19.54 11.33
N GLN A 62 -4.55 19.56 11.35
CA GLN A 62 -3.72 20.71 11.69
C GLN A 62 -3.32 21.55 10.46
N LEU A 63 -3.97 21.35 9.31
CA LEU A 63 -3.70 22.11 8.09
C LEU A 63 -4.61 23.32 7.94
N TYR A 64 -4.04 24.44 7.48
CA TYR A 64 -4.81 25.61 7.09
C TYR A 64 -5.74 25.30 5.91
N GLY A 65 -6.74 26.14 5.72
CA GLY A 65 -7.74 25.97 4.68
C GLY A 65 -9.10 25.54 5.24
N LEU A 66 -9.80 26.53 5.80
CA LEU A 66 -11.08 26.37 6.48
C LEU A 66 -12.07 25.47 5.73
N LYS A 67 -12.26 25.70 4.43
CA LYS A 67 -13.23 24.94 3.61
C LYS A 67 -12.96 23.43 3.59
N VAL A 68 -11.69 23.02 3.43
CA VAL A 68 -11.33 21.60 3.37
C VAL A 68 -11.34 20.99 4.76
N ARG A 69 -10.86 21.72 5.78
CA ARG A 69 -10.89 21.27 7.18
C ARG A 69 -12.32 21.10 7.68
N THR A 70 -13.20 22.09 7.45
CA THR A 70 -14.63 21.99 7.81
C THR A 70 -15.30 20.80 7.14
N ARG A 71 -15.01 20.54 5.85
CA ARG A 71 -15.53 19.36 5.15
C ARG A 71 -15.03 18.07 5.79
N THR A 72 -13.75 17.99 6.14
CA THR A 72 -13.18 16.81 6.78
C THR A 72 -13.84 16.57 8.14
N ALA A 73 -14.02 17.62 8.96
CA ALA A 73 -14.72 17.53 10.23
C ALA A 73 -16.20 17.15 10.05
N ALA A 74 -16.89 17.70 9.04
CA ALA A 74 -18.28 17.35 8.77
C ALA A 74 -18.45 15.88 8.36
N ILE A 75 -17.53 15.32 7.57
CA ILE A 75 -17.53 13.90 7.22
C ILE A 75 -17.24 13.06 8.47
N ASN A 76 -16.26 13.46 9.29
CA ASN A 76 -15.96 12.77 10.54
C ASN A 76 -17.20 12.74 11.46
N ALA A 77 -17.86 13.90 11.68
CA ALA A 77 -19.10 14.00 12.44
C ALA A 77 -20.22 13.10 11.88
N GLY A 78 -20.37 13.06 10.55
CA GLY A 78 -21.42 12.28 9.90
C GLY A 78 -21.30 10.77 10.11
N ILE A 79 -20.09 10.24 10.30
CA ILE A 79 -19.87 8.82 10.54
C ILE A 79 -19.71 8.46 12.03
N LEU A 80 -19.48 9.45 12.91
CA LEU A 80 -19.26 9.24 14.34
C LEU A 80 -20.30 8.32 15.01
N PRO A 81 -21.64 8.57 14.88
CA PRO A 81 -22.62 7.76 15.59
C PRO A 81 -22.52 6.27 15.23
N LYS A 82 -22.39 5.97 13.94
CA LYS A 82 -22.33 4.58 13.46
C LYS A 82 -21.01 3.90 13.82
N MET A 83 -19.92 4.64 13.79
CA MET A 83 -18.60 4.09 14.11
C MET A 83 -18.43 3.85 15.60
N ILE A 84 -19.00 4.72 16.48
CA ILE A 84 -19.01 4.48 17.93
C ILE A 84 -19.86 3.25 18.24
N GLU A 85 -21.06 3.13 17.68
CA GLU A 85 -21.89 1.91 17.84
C GLU A 85 -21.13 0.64 17.44
N SER A 86 -20.45 0.69 16.30
CA SER A 86 -19.65 -0.45 15.81
C SER A 86 -18.47 -0.76 16.74
N ALA A 87 -17.80 0.27 17.28
CA ALA A 87 -16.71 0.11 18.23
C ALA A 87 -17.20 -0.56 19.53
N ASP A 88 -18.32 -0.09 20.07
CA ASP A 88 -18.89 -0.61 21.31
C ASP A 88 -19.31 -2.07 21.17
N LEU A 89 -19.96 -2.43 20.04
CA LEU A 89 -20.33 -3.80 19.73
C LEU A 89 -19.10 -4.70 19.56
N THR A 90 -18.08 -4.23 18.85
CA THR A 90 -16.83 -4.97 18.65
C THR A 90 -16.12 -5.19 19.98
N GLU A 91 -15.94 -4.14 20.76
CA GLU A 91 -15.29 -4.21 22.06
C GLU A 91 -16.03 -5.17 23.00
N LYS A 92 -17.35 -5.05 23.09
CA LYS A 92 -18.18 -5.97 23.87
C LYS A 92 -17.96 -7.42 23.44
N SER A 93 -18.05 -7.72 22.15
CA SER A 93 -17.87 -9.09 21.63
C SER A 93 -16.48 -9.65 21.92
N VAL A 94 -15.44 -8.84 21.79
CA VAL A 94 -14.05 -9.23 22.07
C VAL A 94 -13.86 -9.52 23.58
N ARG A 95 -14.44 -8.68 24.45
CA ARG A 95 -14.36 -8.87 25.90
C ARG A 95 -15.18 -10.08 26.36
N GLU A 96 -16.36 -10.31 25.78
CA GLU A 96 -17.17 -11.51 26.03
C GLU A 96 -16.47 -12.80 25.60
N ALA A 97 -15.62 -12.74 24.57
CA ALA A 97 -14.76 -13.86 24.17
C ALA A 97 -13.55 -14.07 25.10
N GLY A 98 -13.42 -13.30 26.20
CA GLY A 98 -12.32 -13.41 27.16
C GLY A 98 -11.01 -12.79 26.72
N ILE A 99 -10.99 -12.04 25.60
CA ILE A 99 -9.79 -11.39 25.09
C ILE A 99 -9.60 -10.06 25.82
N THR A 100 -8.46 -9.88 26.49
CA THR A 100 -8.11 -8.68 27.26
C THR A 100 -7.13 -7.77 26.52
N ALA A 101 -6.54 -8.22 25.42
CA ALA A 101 -5.58 -7.45 24.62
C ALA A 101 -6.18 -6.11 24.13
N PRO A 102 -5.36 -5.07 23.92
CA PRO A 102 -5.80 -3.84 23.30
C PRO A 102 -6.41 -4.08 21.91
N ILE A 103 -7.51 -3.39 21.61
CA ILE A 103 -8.16 -3.49 20.31
C ILE A 103 -7.58 -2.39 19.41
N MET A 104 -6.96 -2.83 18.32
CA MET A 104 -6.37 -1.94 17.33
C MET A 104 -7.22 -1.93 16.06
N ILE A 105 -7.41 -0.74 15.49
CA ILE A 105 -8.23 -0.51 14.30
C ILE A 105 -7.32 -0.10 13.15
N MET A 106 -7.48 -0.77 12.01
CA MET A 106 -6.73 -0.47 10.79
C MET A 106 -7.08 0.92 10.25
N ARG A 107 -6.05 1.67 9.85
CA ARG A 107 -6.16 3.00 9.24
C ARG A 107 -6.02 2.92 7.73
N SER A 108 -6.55 3.92 7.05
CA SER A 108 -6.44 4.08 5.58
C SER A 108 -5.02 4.31 5.07
N ASP A 109 -4.07 4.68 5.94
CA ASP A 109 -2.66 4.90 5.62
C ASP A 109 -1.77 3.65 5.87
N GLY A 110 -2.38 2.51 6.18
CA GLY A 110 -1.67 1.24 6.38
C GLY A 110 -1.16 1.00 7.80
N GLY A 111 -1.38 1.92 8.73
CA GLY A 111 -1.10 1.74 10.15
C GLY A 111 -2.31 1.28 10.95
N VAL A 112 -2.13 1.11 12.25
CA VAL A 112 -3.21 0.89 13.22
C VAL A 112 -3.24 2.00 14.27
N MET A 113 -4.41 2.22 14.84
CA MET A 113 -4.67 3.10 15.97
C MET A 113 -5.48 2.34 17.02
N ASP A 114 -5.44 2.78 18.27
CA ASP A 114 -6.31 2.22 19.30
C ASP A 114 -7.79 2.55 19.04
N ILE A 115 -8.69 1.81 19.68
CA ILE A 115 -10.13 1.97 19.49
C ILE A 115 -10.62 3.33 19.97
N GLU A 116 -9.96 3.95 20.96
CA GLU A 116 -10.32 5.27 21.47
C GLU A 116 -9.95 6.38 20.48
N ALA A 117 -8.81 6.27 19.81
CA ALA A 117 -8.45 7.17 18.72
C ALA A 117 -9.45 7.06 17.54
N MET A 118 -9.94 5.85 17.26
CA MET A 118 -10.97 5.63 16.23
C MET A 118 -12.31 6.27 16.65
N ARG A 119 -12.72 6.20 17.92
CA ARG A 119 -13.94 6.87 18.42
C ARG A 119 -13.91 8.39 18.21
N LYS A 120 -12.74 9.01 18.22
CA LYS A 120 -12.56 10.46 17.96
C LYS A 120 -12.45 10.79 16.49
N ARG A 121 -11.65 10.02 15.76
CA ARG A 121 -11.30 10.25 14.34
C ARG A 121 -11.63 9.05 13.44
N PRO A 122 -12.91 8.60 13.41
CA PRO A 122 -13.29 7.44 12.58
C PRO A 122 -13.04 7.64 11.08
N ILE A 123 -12.94 8.87 10.60
CA ILE A 123 -12.57 9.17 9.22
C ILE A 123 -11.26 8.47 8.80
N LEU A 124 -10.32 8.26 9.72
CA LEU A 124 -9.05 7.60 9.46
C LEU A 124 -9.18 6.10 9.14
N SER A 125 -10.32 5.47 9.42
CA SER A 125 -10.58 4.06 9.09
C SER A 125 -11.28 3.86 7.73
N ILE A 126 -11.67 4.94 7.04
CA ILE A 126 -12.26 4.86 5.70
C ILE A 126 -11.21 4.31 4.72
N LEU A 127 -11.57 3.30 3.91
CA LEU A 127 -10.65 2.60 2.98
C LEU A 127 -9.55 1.76 3.68
N SER A 128 -9.77 1.31 4.91
CA SER A 128 -8.80 0.48 5.64
C SER A 128 -8.71 -0.96 5.13
N GLY A 129 -9.73 -1.47 4.42
CA GLY A 129 -9.71 -2.83 3.86
C GLY A 129 -8.50 -3.07 2.94
N PRO A 130 -8.37 -2.32 1.83
CA PRO A 130 -7.20 -2.46 0.95
C PRO A 130 -5.87 -2.14 1.63
N ALA A 131 -5.88 -1.31 2.69
CA ALA A 131 -4.67 -0.99 3.45
C ALA A 131 -4.08 -2.20 4.17
N ALA A 132 -4.90 -3.17 4.55
CA ALA A 132 -4.47 -4.39 5.21
C ALA A 132 -3.59 -5.26 4.31
N GLY A 133 -3.98 -5.45 3.04
CA GLY A 133 -3.16 -6.19 2.07
C GLY A 133 -1.80 -5.54 1.84
N VAL A 134 -1.78 -4.21 1.74
CA VAL A 134 -0.52 -3.45 1.59
C VAL A 134 0.35 -3.56 2.85
N ALA A 135 -0.24 -3.52 4.05
CA ALA A 135 0.50 -3.75 5.29
C ALA A 135 1.16 -5.13 5.31
N ALA A 136 0.46 -6.18 4.84
CA ALA A 136 1.06 -7.51 4.70
C ALA A 136 2.21 -7.52 3.68
N ALA A 137 2.03 -6.84 2.55
CA ALA A 137 3.08 -6.73 1.54
C ALA A 137 4.38 -6.11 2.11
N MET A 138 4.25 -5.13 3.00
CA MET A 138 5.39 -4.49 3.65
C MET A 138 5.95 -5.33 4.81
N MET A 139 5.09 -5.81 5.70
CA MET A 139 5.53 -6.37 6.98
C MET A 139 5.78 -7.88 6.93
N PHE A 140 4.95 -8.62 6.19
CA PHE A 140 5.06 -10.07 6.06
C PHE A 140 5.95 -10.46 4.88
N LEU A 141 5.66 -9.93 3.68
CA LEU A 141 6.44 -10.22 2.46
C LEU A 141 7.70 -9.36 2.38
N ARG A 142 7.78 -8.29 3.15
CA ARG A 142 8.90 -7.34 3.23
C ARG A 142 9.36 -6.85 1.85
N ILE A 143 8.38 -6.44 1.02
CA ILE A 143 8.65 -5.91 -0.31
C ILE A 143 9.34 -4.56 -0.15
N SER A 144 10.51 -4.39 -0.77
CA SER A 144 11.19 -3.09 -0.81
C SER A 144 10.63 -2.19 -1.92
N ASP A 145 10.52 -2.73 -3.15
CA ASP A 145 10.03 -1.98 -4.31
C ASP A 145 9.15 -2.91 -5.17
N GLY A 146 7.92 -2.49 -5.44
CA GLY A 146 7.00 -3.32 -6.19
C GLY A 146 5.62 -2.72 -6.36
N VAL A 147 4.83 -3.37 -7.20
CA VAL A 147 3.39 -3.13 -7.31
C VAL A 147 2.65 -4.34 -6.75
N PHE A 148 1.87 -4.12 -5.72
CA PHE A 148 1.05 -5.15 -5.07
C PHE A 148 -0.34 -5.16 -5.68
N LEU A 149 -0.80 -6.34 -6.09
CA LEU A 149 -2.13 -6.58 -6.63
C LEU A 149 -2.88 -7.53 -5.68
N GLU A 150 -3.86 -7.02 -4.95
CA GLU A 150 -4.76 -7.82 -4.13
C GLU A 150 -5.97 -8.22 -4.97
N VAL A 151 -5.98 -9.46 -5.42
CA VAL A 151 -6.99 -9.99 -6.33
C VAL A 151 -8.02 -10.79 -5.56
N GLY A 152 -9.22 -10.26 -5.47
CA GLY A 152 -10.38 -10.96 -4.88
C GLY A 152 -11.21 -11.71 -5.92
N GLY A 153 -12.48 -11.91 -5.59
CA GLY A 153 -13.47 -12.49 -6.51
C GLY A 153 -14.14 -11.46 -7.43
N THR A 154 -14.18 -10.19 -7.02
CA THR A 154 -14.97 -9.13 -7.69
C THR A 154 -14.10 -7.98 -8.20
N SER A 155 -13.07 -7.60 -7.47
CA SER A 155 -12.17 -6.48 -7.78
C SER A 155 -10.72 -6.82 -7.50
N THR A 156 -9.85 -6.05 -8.11
CA THR A 156 -8.41 -6.05 -7.84
C THR A 156 -8.01 -4.69 -7.33
N ASP A 157 -7.41 -4.65 -6.15
CA ASP A 157 -6.81 -3.46 -5.56
C ASP A 157 -5.32 -3.43 -5.89
N ILE A 158 -4.87 -2.34 -6.52
CA ILE A 158 -3.50 -2.18 -7.00
C ILE A 158 -2.85 -1.02 -6.25
N SER A 159 -1.70 -1.26 -5.66
CA SER A 159 -0.94 -0.28 -4.88
C SER A 159 0.55 -0.39 -5.16
N ALA A 160 1.31 0.65 -4.81
CA ALA A 160 2.75 0.70 -5.02
C ALA A 160 3.51 0.81 -3.69
N ILE A 161 4.67 0.17 -3.64
CA ILE A 161 5.59 0.18 -2.50
C ILE A 161 6.96 0.62 -3.01
N ALA A 162 7.60 1.55 -2.32
CA ALA A 162 8.95 2.00 -2.60
C ALA A 162 9.76 2.13 -1.32
N ASN A 163 11.01 1.69 -1.33
CA ASN A 163 11.91 1.69 -0.18
C ASN A 163 11.27 1.04 1.07
N GLY A 164 10.49 -0.02 0.90
CA GLY A 164 9.80 -0.71 1.99
C GLY A 164 8.63 0.06 2.59
N ARG A 165 8.13 1.11 1.93
CA ARG A 165 7.01 1.94 2.39
C ARG A 165 5.89 1.97 1.36
N ALA A 166 4.66 1.90 1.87
CA ALA A 166 3.48 2.10 1.04
C ALA A 166 3.37 3.57 0.64
N LEU A 167 3.04 3.79 -0.63
CA LEU A 167 2.86 5.13 -1.16
C LEU A 167 1.47 5.65 -0.84
N VAL A 168 1.41 6.91 -0.46
CA VAL A 168 0.19 7.55 0.05
C VAL A 168 -0.17 8.77 -0.79
N ARG A 169 -1.47 9.09 -0.83
CA ARG A 169 -2.01 10.28 -1.49
C ARG A 169 -3.04 10.99 -0.62
N SER A 170 -3.39 12.23 -0.99
CA SER A 170 -4.53 12.93 -0.37
C SER A 170 -5.83 12.22 -0.71
N ALA A 171 -6.65 11.95 0.29
CA ALA A 171 -7.93 11.28 0.09
C ALA A 171 -8.97 12.20 -0.57
N GLN A 172 -9.88 11.58 -1.31
CA GLN A 172 -11.10 12.20 -1.83
C GLN A 172 -12.30 11.35 -1.43
N ILE A 173 -13.33 11.99 -0.91
CA ILE A 173 -14.59 11.33 -0.53
C ILE A 173 -15.72 12.02 -1.28
N GLY A 174 -16.50 11.23 -2.04
CA GLY A 174 -17.56 11.79 -2.90
C GLY A 174 -17.06 12.81 -3.94
N GLY A 175 -15.84 12.62 -4.46
CA GLY A 175 -15.20 13.54 -5.41
C GLY A 175 -14.61 14.80 -4.77
N HIS A 176 -14.65 14.92 -3.45
CA HIS A 176 -14.16 16.09 -2.72
C HIS A 176 -12.89 15.79 -1.94
N ARG A 177 -11.87 16.65 -2.10
CA ARG A 177 -10.64 16.58 -1.31
C ARG A 177 -10.95 16.77 0.18
N VAL A 178 -10.33 15.93 1.01
CA VAL A 178 -10.33 16.00 2.48
C VAL A 178 -8.89 16.04 3.01
N TYR A 179 -8.71 16.53 4.22
CA TYR A 179 -7.43 16.50 4.92
C TYR A 179 -7.24 15.16 5.63
N MET A 180 -7.02 14.14 4.82
CA MET A 180 -6.67 12.80 5.24
C MET A 180 -5.77 12.19 4.18
N ARG A 181 -4.79 11.44 4.60
CA ARG A 181 -3.98 10.62 3.69
C ARG A 181 -4.50 9.19 3.69
N THR A 182 -4.48 8.59 2.52
CA THR A 182 -4.78 7.17 2.32
C THR A 182 -3.67 6.56 1.48
N LEU A 183 -3.51 5.26 1.57
CA LEU A 183 -2.68 4.56 0.59
C LEU A 183 -3.17 4.88 -0.83
N ASP A 184 -2.26 5.00 -1.79
CA ASP A 184 -2.64 5.09 -3.21
C ASP A 184 -3.04 3.71 -3.71
N VAL A 185 -4.24 3.30 -3.34
CA VAL A 185 -4.87 2.07 -3.83
C VAL A 185 -5.84 2.42 -4.94
N ARG A 186 -5.74 1.71 -6.05
CA ARG A 186 -6.59 1.89 -7.23
C ARG A 186 -7.33 0.60 -7.49
N THR A 187 -8.65 0.64 -7.31
CA THR A 187 -9.53 -0.52 -7.47
C THR A 187 -10.01 -0.64 -8.90
N ILE A 188 -9.92 -1.84 -9.45
CA ILE A 188 -10.41 -2.18 -10.79
C ILE A 188 -11.47 -3.27 -10.65
N GLY A 189 -12.57 -3.14 -11.41
CA GLY A 189 -13.68 -4.11 -11.42
C GLY A 189 -13.37 -5.39 -12.20
N VAL A 190 -12.14 -5.90 -12.08
CA VAL A 190 -11.71 -7.18 -12.66
C VAL A 190 -10.97 -7.99 -11.61
N ALA A 191 -11.31 -9.27 -11.51
CA ALA A 191 -10.72 -10.20 -10.55
C ALA A 191 -10.90 -11.65 -11.00
N GLY A 192 -10.52 -12.61 -10.15
CA GLY A 192 -10.64 -14.04 -10.46
C GLY A 192 -12.05 -14.52 -10.82
N GLY A 193 -13.07 -13.86 -10.27
CA GLY A 193 -14.49 -14.21 -10.52
C GLY A 193 -15.20 -13.34 -11.54
N SER A 194 -14.52 -12.49 -12.27
CA SER A 194 -15.14 -11.61 -13.27
C SER A 194 -15.78 -12.41 -14.41
N MET A 195 -16.96 -11.97 -14.85
CA MET A 195 -17.67 -12.60 -15.95
C MET A 195 -17.21 -12.04 -17.28
N SER A 196 -17.11 -12.93 -18.28
CA SER A 196 -16.85 -12.55 -19.67
C SER A 196 -18.11 -11.98 -20.33
N ARG A 197 -17.93 -11.09 -21.32
CA ARG A 197 -19.01 -10.54 -22.15
C ARG A 197 -18.83 -10.98 -23.61
N LEU A 198 -19.93 -11.28 -24.26
CA LEU A 198 -19.97 -11.84 -25.62
C LEU A 198 -20.67 -10.87 -26.57
N ASP A 199 -20.24 -10.84 -27.83
CA ASP A 199 -20.93 -10.15 -28.93
C ASP A 199 -21.58 -11.11 -29.93
N GLY A 200 -21.70 -12.39 -29.57
CA GLY A 200 -22.21 -13.47 -30.44
C GLY A 200 -21.15 -14.09 -31.35
N ARG A 201 -19.97 -13.47 -31.53
CA ARG A 201 -18.85 -13.98 -32.36
C ARG A 201 -17.57 -14.21 -31.57
N SER A 202 -17.41 -13.48 -30.47
CA SER A 202 -16.19 -13.49 -29.68
C SER A 202 -16.42 -13.04 -28.23
N ILE A 203 -15.39 -13.22 -27.41
CA ILE A 203 -15.30 -12.62 -26.07
C ILE A 203 -14.73 -11.21 -26.23
N THR A 204 -15.51 -10.19 -25.84
CA THR A 204 -15.16 -8.76 -26.02
C THR A 204 -14.59 -8.11 -24.79
N HIS A 205 -15.08 -8.47 -23.58
CA HIS A 205 -14.71 -7.87 -22.30
C HIS A 205 -14.71 -8.91 -21.19
N VAL A 206 -14.03 -8.58 -20.08
CA VAL A 206 -14.09 -9.31 -18.80
C VAL A 206 -14.44 -8.29 -17.71
N GLY A 207 -15.45 -8.60 -16.89
CA GLY A 207 -15.98 -7.68 -15.88
C GLY A 207 -16.91 -6.58 -16.48
N PRO A 208 -17.25 -5.53 -15.71
CA PRO A 208 -16.94 -5.36 -14.27
C PRO A 208 -17.80 -6.22 -13.32
N ARG A 209 -18.74 -7.02 -13.82
CA ARG A 209 -19.55 -7.90 -12.98
C ARG A 209 -18.85 -9.22 -12.74
N SER A 210 -18.98 -9.71 -11.50
CA SER A 210 -18.48 -11.02 -11.10
C SER A 210 -19.61 -12.04 -11.02
N ALA A 211 -19.26 -13.30 -11.08
CA ALA A 211 -20.19 -14.42 -10.90
C ALA A 211 -20.97 -14.29 -9.59
N HIS A 212 -20.30 -13.87 -8.51
CA HIS A 212 -20.93 -13.67 -7.19
C HIS A 212 -22.08 -12.64 -7.25
N ILE A 213 -21.86 -11.49 -7.88
CA ILE A 213 -22.88 -10.45 -8.05
C ILE A 213 -24.06 -10.97 -8.88
N ALA A 214 -23.80 -11.83 -9.87
CA ALA A 214 -24.83 -12.46 -10.69
C ALA A 214 -25.53 -13.66 -10.02
N GLY A 215 -25.10 -14.07 -8.83
CA GLY A 215 -25.59 -15.26 -8.13
C GLY A 215 -25.19 -16.57 -8.81
N LEU A 216 -24.09 -16.58 -9.56
CA LEU A 216 -23.60 -17.73 -10.31
C LEU A 216 -22.38 -18.38 -9.62
N SER A 217 -22.23 -19.69 -9.82
CA SER A 217 -21.02 -20.41 -9.46
C SER A 217 -20.00 -20.40 -10.60
N TYR A 218 -18.70 -20.45 -10.27
CA TYR A 218 -17.65 -20.67 -11.28
C TYR A 218 -17.67 -22.12 -11.75
N ALA A 219 -17.50 -22.36 -13.03
CA ALA A 219 -17.36 -23.72 -13.54
C ALA A 219 -16.22 -24.50 -12.83
N ALA A 220 -15.16 -23.80 -12.43
CA ALA A 220 -14.02 -24.37 -11.69
C ALA A 220 -14.39 -25.00 -10.34
N PHE A 221 -15.42 -24.48 -9.67
CA PHE A 221 -15.79 -24.86 -8.29
C PHE A 221 -17.22 -25.43 -8.17
N ALA A 222 -17.86 -25.68 -9.30
CA ALA A 222 -19.21 -26.21 -9.29
C ALA A 222 -19.28 -27.60 -8.63
N SER A 223 -20.14 -27.81 -7.62
CA SER A 223 -20.36 -29.11 -7.01
C SER A 223 -20.97 -30.10 -8.00
N ASP A 224 -21.96 -29.64 -8.78
CA ASP A 224 -22.75 -30.45 -9.68
C ASP A 224 -22.64 -29.93 -11.12
N PHE A 225 -21.54 -30.25 -11.78
CA PHE A 225 -21.33 -29.98 -13.21
C PHE A 225 -21.39 -31.31 -13.99
N ALA A 226 -22.58 -31.92 -14.00
CA ALA A 226 -22.89 -33.11 -14.77
C ALA A 226 -23.99 -32.81 -15.78
N GLY A 227 -23.95 -33.41 -16.96
CA GLY A 227 -24.96 -33.20 -18.00
C GLY A 227 -24.57 -32.19 -19.06
N GLN A 228 -25.58 -31.83 -19.90
CA GLN A 228 -25.37 -30.94 -21.03
C GLN A 228 -25.69 -29.49 -20.67
N TYR A 229 -24.81 -28.59 -21.06
CA TYR A 229 -24.94 -27.14 -20.88
C TYR A 229 -24.96 -26.43 -22.23
N ARG A 230 -25.59 -25.27 -22.26
CA ARG A 230 -25.53 -24.35 -23.40
C ARG A 230 -25.07 -22.96 -22.94
N VAL A 231 -24.45 -22.22 -23.83
CA VAL A 231 -24.14 -20.81 -23.61
C VAL A 231 -25.42 -20.00 -23.66
N LYS A 232 -25.59 -19.14 -22.66
CA LYS A 232 -26.64 -18.13 -22.56
C LYS A 232 -26.03 -16.79 -22.16
N THR A 233 -26.55 -15.72 -22.70
CA THR A 233 -26.19 -14.38 -22.23
C THR A 233 -27.21 -13.90 -21.22
N ILE A 234 -26.75 -13.28 -20.14
CA ILE A 234 -27.59 -12.80 -19.05
C ILE A 234 -27.32 -11.32 -18.75
N ARG A 235 -28.25 -10.73 -17.99
CA ARG A 235 -28.13 -9.39 -17.42
C ARG A 235 -27.97 -9.53 -15.91
N PRO A 236 -26.78 -9.34 -15.32
CA PRO A 236 -26.55 -9.50 -13.88
C PRO A 236 -27.38 -8.56 -13.01
N LEU A 237 -27.48 -7.29 -13.39
CA LEU A 237 -28.27 -6.27 -12.68
C LEU A 237 -29.16 -5.51 -13.68
N PRO A 238 -30.28 -4.87 -13.24
CA PRO A 238 -31.26 -4.23 -14.14
C PRO A 238 -30.70 -3.20 -15.12
N LYS A 239 -29.60 -2.54 -14.77
CA LYS A 239 -28.94 -1.51 -15.62
C LYS A 239 -27.79 -2.06 -16.47
N ASP A 240 -27.42 -3.33 -16.31
CA ASP A 240 -26.33 -3.93 -17.06
C ASP A 240 -26.80 -4.34 -18.48
N PRO A 241 -25.90 -4.48 -19.44
CA PRO A 241 -26.19 -5.11 -20.72
C PRO A 241 -26.47 -6.61 -20.54
N SER A 242 -27.19 -7.19 -21.51
CA SER A 242 -27.58 -8.61 -21.49
C SER A 242 -26.61 -9.49 -22.28
N ASP A 243 -25.32 -9.27 -22.16
CA ASP A 243 -24.25 -9.92 -22.90
C ASP A 243 -23.26 -10.70 -22.03
N TYR A 244 -23.54 -10.87 -20.74
CA TYR A 244 -22.67 -11.61 -19.83
C TYR A 244 -22.82 -13.12 -20.01
N LEU A 245 -21.68 -13.80 -20.14
CA LEU A 245 -21.59 -15.25 -20.33
C LEU A 245 -22.14 -16.02 -19.13
N ALA A 246 -23.09 -16.90 -19.39
CA ALA A 246 -23.55 -17.93 -18.46
C ALA A 246 -23.59 -19.28 -19.19
N LEU A 247 -23.47 -20.36 -18.43
CA LEU A 247 -23.69 -21.73 -18.87
C LEU A 247 -24.96 -22.24 -18.19
N GLU A 248 -26.02 -22.46 -18.96
CA GLU A 248 -27.31 -22.91 -18.49
C GLU A 248 -27.49 -24.41 -18.75
N PRO A 249 -27.95 -25.21 -17.79
CA PRO A 249 -28.27 -26.63 -18.03
C PRO A 249 -29.36 -26.75 -19.09
N ILE A 250 -29.24 -27.74 -19.98
CA ILE A 250 -30.26 -27.98 -21.03
C ILE A 250 -31.50 -28.68 -20.43
N ALA A 251 -31.31 -29.54 -19.43
CA ALA A 251 -32.43 -30.23 -18.76
C ALA A 251 -32.81 -29.51 -17.45
N GLU A 252 -34.02 -28.93 -17.42
CA GLU A 252 -34.53 -28.19 -16.23
C GLU A 252 -34.78 -29.08 -15.00
N SER A 253 -34.86 -30.39 -15.15
CA SER A 253 -35.18 -31.36 -14.08
C SER A 253 -34.03 -31.82 -13.20
N SER A 254 -32.79 -31.31 -13.43
CA SER A 254 -31.59 -31.90 -12.83
C SER A 254 -31.14 -31.27 -11.50
N GLY A 255 -31.81 -30.19 -11.01
CA GLY A 255 -31.34 -29.42 -9.87
C GLY A 255 -29.99 -28.72 -10.07
N GLN A 256 -29.47 -28.75 -11.28
CA GLN A 256 -28.21 -28.14 -11.67
C GLN A 256 -28.30 -26.61 -11.71
N LYS A 257 -27.21 -25.96 -11.29
CA LYS A 257 -27.15 -24.48 -11.24
C LYS A 257 -26.57 -23.91 -12.52
N THR A 258 -26.98 -22.70 -12.87
CA THR A 258 -26.33 -21.88 -13.89
C THR A 258 -24.94 -21.49 -13.42
N LEU A 259 -23.96 -21.62 -14.31
CA LEU A 259 -22.53 -21.40 -14.04
C LEU A 259 -21.99 -20.29 -14.94
N THR A 260 -20.73 -19.90 -14.72
CA THR A 260 -20.01 -19.04 -15.66
C THR A 260 -18.54 -19.41 -15.73
N ILE A 261 -17.89 -19.00 -16.84
CA ILE A 261 -16.45 -19.13 -17.03
C ILE A 261 -15.78 -17.81 -16.66
N THR A 262 -14.83 -17.86 -15.75
CA THR A 262 -14.14 -16.71 -15.16
C THR A 262 -12.64 -16.74 -15.46
N PRO A 263 -11.88 -15.66 -15.19
CA PRO A 263 -10.42 -15.69 -15.23
C PRO A 263 -9.80 -16.83 -14.41
N THR A 264 -10.40 -17.19 -13.25
CA THR A 264 -9.98 -18.36 -12.48
C THR A 264 -10.07 -19.65 -13.30
N CYS A 265 -11.18 -19.85 -14.03
CA CYS A 265 -11.30 -21.02 -14.92
C CYS A 265 -10.24 -20.99 -16.03
N ALA A 266 -10.04 -19.82 -16.66
CA ALA A 266 -9.09 -19.65 -17.74
C ALA A 266 -7.64 -19.88 -17.27
N SER A 267 -7.25 -19.34 -16.13
CA SER A 267 -5.90 -19.49 -15.57
C SER A 267 -5.58 -20.94 -15.20
N ASN A 268 -6.55 -21.67 -14.61
CA ASN A 268 -6.42 -23.09 -14.37
C ASN A 268 -6.25 -23.88 -15.68
N PHE A 269 -7.06 -23.56 -16.70
CA PHE A 269 -7.03 -24.25 -18.00
C PHE A 269 -5.66 -24.14 -18.68
N VAL A 270 -5.04 -22.95 -18.64
CA VAL A 270 -3.72 -22.74 -19.26
C VAL A 270 -2.55 -23.13 -18.37
N GLY A 271 -2.80 -23.63 -17.14
CA GLY A 271 -1.78 -24.15 -16.24
C GLY A 271 -0.99 -23.09 -15.46
N LEU A 272 -1.59 -21.91 -15.21
CA LEU A 272 -0.96 -20.84 -14.43
C LEU A 272 -1.19 -20.97 -12.92
N VAL A 273 -2.17 -21.77 -12.49
CA VAL A 273 -2.52 -21.97 -11.09
C VAL A 273 -1.78 -23.19 -10.54
N PRO A 274 -0.89 -23.02 -9.54
CA PRO A 274 -0.16 -24.15 -8.93
C PRO A 274 -1.10 -25.11 -8.19
N GLU A 275 -0.60 -26.32 -7.92
CA GLU A 275 -1.27 -27.23 -6.99
C GLU A 275 -1.25 -26.67 -5.58
N GLY A 276 -2.36 -26.82 -4.84
CA GLY A 276 -2.51 -26.29 -3.48
C GLY A 276 -2.86 -24.80 -3.40
N ASP A 277 -2.94 -24.11 -4.54
CA ASP A 277 -3.38 -22.69 -4.57
C ASP A 277 -4.89 -22.57 -4.28
N ALA A 278 -5.28 -21.51 -3.57
CA ALA A 278 -6.67 -21.24 -3.19
C ALA A 278 -7.63 -21.12 -4.38
N CYS A 279 -7.14 -20.72 -5.56
CA CYS A 279 -7.95 -20.66 -6.78
C CYS A 279 -7.80 -21.91 -7.69
N ARG A 280 -7.19 -23.00 -7.18
CA ARG A 280 -7.12 -24.25 -7.91
C ARG A 280 -8.50 -24.89 -8.05
N GLY A 281 -8.96 -25.08 -9.27
CA GLY A 281 -10.26 -25.64 -9.61
C GLY A 281 -10.17 -27.04 -10.23
N ASP A 282 -11.33 -27.66 -10.43
CA ASP A 282 -11.47 -28.96 -11.08
C ASP A 282 -11.23 -28.84 -12.59
N LEU A 283 -10.11 -29.39 -13.05
CA LEU A 283 -9.68 -29.28 -14.45
C LEU A 283 -10.62 -29.98 -15.44
N GLN A 284 -11.32 -31.05 -15.04
CA GLN A 284 -12.26 -31.76 -15.92
C GLN A 284 -13.50 -30.90 -16.15
N LYS A 285 -14.02 -30.27 -15.11
CA LYS A 285 -15.15 -29.35 -15.21
C LYS A 285 -14.79 -28.12 -16.03
N ILE A 286 -13.60 -27.58 -15.83
CA ILE A 286 -13.08 -26.44 -16.59
C ILE A 286 -12.96 -26.81 -18.07
N ASP A 287 -12.39 -27.96 -18.40
CA ASP A 287 -12.26 -28.43 -19.78
C ASP A 287 -13.63 -28.60 -20.46
N THR A 288 -14.61 -29.17 -19.73
CA THR A 288 -15.98 -29.31 -20.21
C THR A 288 -16.63 -27.95 -20.47
N ALA A 289 -16.45 -26.98 -19.55
CA ALA A 289 -17.00 -25.63 -19.70
C ALA A 289 -16.43 -24.91 -20.93
N PHE A 290 -15.10 -25.01 -21.15
CA PHE A 290 -14.48 -24.47 -22.36
C PHE A 290 -14.90 -25.22 -23.62
N GLY A 291 -15.24 -26.51 -23.55
CA GLY A 291 -15.85 -27.26 -24.64
C GLY A 291 -17.19 -26.65 -25.06
N VAL A 292 -18.09 -26.45 -24.11
CA VAL A 292 -19.40 -25.80 -24.35
C VAL A 292 -19.23 -24.41 -24.96
N LEU A 293 -18.26 -23.63 -24.50
CA LEU A 293 -17.98 -22.30 -25.05
C LEU A 293 -17.39 -22.37 -26.47
N ALA A 294 -16.50 -23.32 -26.73
CA ALA A 294 -15.92 -23.52 -28.06
C ALA A 294 -16.99 -23.93 -29.07
N ASP A 295 -17.84 -24.89 -28.73
CA ASP A 295 -18.96 -25.35 -29.56
C ASP A 295 -19.93 -24.21 -29.91
N HIS A 296 -20.20 -23.32 -28.94
CA HIS A 296 -21.03 -22.11 -29.18
C HIS A 296 -20.46 -21.21 -30.28
N PHE A 297 -19.13 -21.12 -30.39
CA PHE A 297 -18.46 -20.36 -31.45
C PHE A 297 -18.18 -21.20 -32.72
N GLY A 298 -18.71 -22.41 -32.80
CA GLY A 298 -18.45 -23.31 -33.94
C GLY A 298 -17.01 -23.77 -34.04
N LYS A 299 -16.28 -23.80 -32.90
CA LYS A 299 -14.88 -24.23 -32.79
C LYS A 299 -14.81 -25.52 -31.98
N SER A 300 -13.76 -26.32 -32.19
CA SER A 300 -13.55 -27.57 -31.47
C SER A 300 -12.06 -27.86 -31.23
N GLY A 301 -11.80 -28.79 -30.31
CA GLY A 301 -10.45 -29.24 -29.98
C GLY A 301 -9.74 -28.41 -28.91
N ALA A 302 -8.62 -28.94 -28.42
CA ALA A 302 -7.86 -28.37 -27.31
C ALA A 302 -7.30 -26.97 -27.61
N GLN A 303 -6.88 -26.74 -28.87
CA GLN A 303 -6.35 -25.43 -29.27
C GLN A 303 -7.41 -24.33 -29.22
N ALA A 304 -8.63 -24.61 -29.68
CA ALA A 304 -9.73 -23.63 -29.62
C ALA A 304 -10.11 -23.25 -28.17
N LYS A 305 -10.16 -24.25 -27.28
CA LYS A 305 -10.38 -24.01 -25.84
C LYS A 305 -9.28 -23.13 -25.24
N ARG A 306 -8.01 -23.41 -25.60
CA ARG A 306 -6.86 -22.64 -25.12
C ARG A 306 -6.90 -21.19 -25.59
N GLU A 307 -7.22 -20.95 -26.85
CA GLU A 307 -7.37 -19.59 -27.40
C GLU A 307 -8.45 -18.80 -26.67
N LEU A 308 -9.58 -19.41 -26.33
CA LEU A 308 -10.65 -18.78 -25.56
C LEU A 308 -10.20 -18.45 -24.12
N ALA A 309 -9.47 -19.36 -23.47
CA ALA A 309 -8.93 -19.12 -22.13
C ALA A 309 -7.89 -17.98 -22.14
N GLU A 310 -6.96 -18.01 -23.09
CA GLU A 310 -5.96 -16.94 -23.26
C GLU A 310 -6.60 -15.59 -23.59
N ARG A 311 -7.70 -15.58 -24.38
CA ARG A 311 -8.46 -14.37 -24.67
C ARG A 311 -9.08 -13.75 -23.41
N ILE A 312 -9.68 -14.56 -22.53
CA ILE A 312 -10.22 -14.11 -21.24
C ILE A 312 -9.10 -13.47 -20.40
N LEU A 313 -7.96 -14.14 -20.29
CA LEU A 313 -6.83 -13.65 -19.49
C LEU A 313 -6.23 -12.36 -20.07
N THR A 314 -6.13 -12.25 -21.40
CA THR A 314 -5.66 -11.05 -22.06
C THR A 314 -6.58 -9.87 -21.77
N LEU A 315 -7.88 -10.02 -21.94
CA LEU A 315 -8.86 -8.97 -21.67
C LEU A 315 -8.87 -8.54 -20.19
N ALA A 316 -8.67 -9.49 -19.28
CA ALA A 316 -8.55 -9.19 -17.87
C ALA A 316 -7.26 -8.40 -17.55
N ALA A 317 -6.13 -8.82 -18.13
CA ALA A 317 -4.84 -8.16 -17.95
C ALA A 317 -4.83 -6.73 -18.54
N GLU A 318 -5.40 -6.54 -19.73
CA GLU A 318 -5.51 -5.24 -20.41
C GLU A 318 -6.19 -4.17 -19.55
N GLN A 319 -7.10 -4.54 -18.65
CA GLN A 319 -7.73 -3.60 -17.73
C GLN A 319 -6.87 -3.24 -16.51
N CYS A 320 -6.00 -4.15 -16.06
CA CYS A 320 -5.09 -3.92 -14.94
C CYS A 320 -3.85 -3.11 -15.35
N ILE A 321 -3.33 -3.34 -16.55
CA ILE A 321 -2.06 -2.79 -17.05
C ILE A 321 -2.00 -1.25 -16.99
N PRO A 322 -3.02 -0.47 -17.42
CA PRO A 322 -2.96 0.98 -17.35
C PRO A 322 -2.73 1.50 -15.93
N THR A 323 -3.37 0.87 -14.94
CA THR A 323 -3.24 1.25 -13.54
C THR A 323 -1.86 0.90 -12.97
N VAL A 324 -1.32 -0.27 -13.30
CA VAL A 324 0.05 -0.65 -12.92
C VAL A 324 1.06 0.35 -13.48
N LYS A 325 0.96 0.67 -14.78
CA LYS A 325 1.86 1.64 -15.43
C LYS A 325 1.72 3.04 -14.84
N ALA A 326 0.50 3.48 -14.58
CA ALA A 326 0.24 4.79 -13.98
C ALA A 326 0.84 4.88 -12.57
N LEU A 327 0.72 3.85 -11.73
CA LEU A 327 1.35 3.83 -10.40
C LEU A 327 2.88 3.91 -10.49
N ILE A 328 3.51 3.17 -11.39
CA ILE A 328 4.96 3.23 -11.62
C ILE A 328 5.38 4.64 -12.04
N GLN A 329 4.64 5.28 -12.95
CA GLN A 329 4.95 6.61 -13.45
C GLN A 329 4.69 7.71 -12.43
N ASP A 330 3.50 7.71 -11.78
CA ASP A 330 3.10 8.75 -10.83
C ASP A 330 4.03 8.81 -9.62
N HIS A 331 4.54 7.66 -9.20
CA HIS A 331 5.46 7.54 -8.08
C HIS A 331 6.94 7.43 -8.48
N LYS A 332 7.24 7.59 -9.78
CA LYS A 332 8.61 7.54 -10.32
C LYS A 332 9.39 6.32 -9.84
N LEU A 333 8.75 5.16 -9.84
CA LEU A 333 9.39 3.92 -9.43
C LEU A 333 10.43 3.49 -10.45
N ASP A 334 11.55 2.98 -9.96
CA ASP A 334 12.58 2.41 -10.82
C ASP A 334 12.10 1.08 -11.44
N ALA A 335 11.81 1.11 -12.73
CA ALA A 335 11.28 -0.05 -13.45
C ALA A 335 12.22 -1.27 -13.43
N GLU A 336 13.52 -1.09 -13.17
CA GLU A 336 14.49 -2.18 -13.04
C GLU A 336 14.35 -2.91 -11.71
N LEU A 337 13.85 -2.23 -10.67
CA LEU A 337 13.69 -2.77 -9.32
C LEU A 337 12.29 -3.31 -9.07
N VAL A 338 11.28 -2.79 -9.77
CA VAL A 338 9.87 -3.13 -9.54
C VAL A 338 9.56 -4.56 -9.99
N LYS A 339 8.87 -5.30 -9.12
CA LYS A 339 8.21 -6.58 -9.42
C LYS A 339 6.71 -6.47 -9.12
N LEU A 340 5.90 -7.33 -9.74
CA LEU A 340 4.51 -7.51 -9.37
C LEU A 340 4.41 -8.53 -8.24
N VAL A 341 3.61 -8.24 -7.21
CA VAL A 341 3.34 -9.17 -6.13
C VAL A 341 1.84 -9.36 -6.00
N GLY A 342 1.40 -10.61 -6.09
CA GLY A 342 0.00 -10.99 -6.01
C GLY A 342 -0.39 -11.43 -4.60
N GLY A 343 -1.48 -10.87 -4.06
CA GLY A 343 -2.19 -11.31 -2.88
C GLY A 343 -3.68 -11.52 -3.16
N GLY A 344 -4.42 -12.05 -2.20
CA GLY A 344 -5.83 -12.40 -2.35
C GLY A 344 -6.05 -13.75 -3.02
N GLY A 345 -7.19 -14.37 -2.74
CA GLY A 345 -7.52 -15.71 -3.24
C GLY A 345 -7.62 -15.86 -4.77
N GLY A 346 -7.63 -14.74 -5.53
CA GLY A 346 -7.62 -14.73 -6.98
C GLY A 346 -6.26 -14.37 -7.61
N ALA A 347 -5.20 -14.24 -6.82
CA ALA A 347 -3.90 -13.74 -7.29
C ALA A 347 -3.35 -14.52 -8.50
N SER A 348 -3.33 -15.85 -8.43
CA SER A 348 -2.88 -16.72 -9.51
C SER A 348 -3.78 -16.71 -10.75
N ALA A 349 -5.00 -16.17 -10.63
CA ALA A 349 -5.89 -16.03 -11.78
C ALA A 349 -5.56 -14.81 -12.66
N ILE A 350 -4.96 -13.75 -12.11
CA ILE A 350 -4.77 -12.47 -12.81
C ILE A 350 -3.30 -12.09 -12.95
N VAL A 351 -2.52 -12.14 -11.84
CA VAL A 351 -1.18 -11.56 -11.78
C VAL A 351 -0.20 -12.15 -12.81
N PRO A 352 -0.16 -13.47 -13.04
CA PRO A 352 0.75 -14.05 -14.04
C PRO A 352 0.48 -13.53 -15.47
N SER A 353 -0.79 -13.32 -15.81
CA SER A 353 -1.17 -12.79 -17.12
C SER A 353 -0.77 -11.32 -17.27
N VAL A 354 -1.01 -10.47 -16.25
CA VAL A 354 -0.56 -9.08 -16.23
C VAL A 354 0.96 -9.01 -16.40
N ALA A 355 1.70 -9.79 -15.60
CA ALA A 355 3.16 -9.83 -15.63
C ALA A 355 3.73 -10.20 -17.00
N ARG A 356 3.13 -11.21 -17.64
CA ARG A 356 3.52 -11.67 -19.00
C ARG A 356 3.36 -10.55 -20.04
N HIS A 357 2.22 -9.83 -20.01
CA HIS A 357 1.93 -8.78 -20.99
C HIS A 357 2.86 -7.56 -20.87
N ILE A 358 3.25 -7.19 -19.63
CA ILE A 358 4.15 -6.05 -19.41
C ILE A 358 5.62 -6.47 -19.28
N LYS A 359 5.92 -7.77 -19.38
CA LYS A 359 7.26 -8.35 -19.26
C LYS A 359 7.95 -8.01 -17.94
N MET A 360 7.21 -8.02 -16.84
CA MET A 360 7.73 -7.77 -15.50
C MET A 360 7.84 -9.08 -14.70
N PRO A 361 8.82 -9.19 -13.79
CA PRO A 361 8.87 -10.30 -12.85
C PRO A 361 7.66 -10.25 -11.91
N TYR A 362 7.19 -11.40 -11.48
CA TYR A 362 6.11 -11.48 -10.51
C TYR A 362 6.35 -12.57 -9.47
N GLU A 363 5.63 -12.44 -8.37
CA GLU A 363 5.58 -13.40 -7.27
C GLU A 363 4.16 -13.45 -6.72
N ILE A 364 3.66 -14.63 -6.38
CA ILE A 364 2.43 -14.79 -5.62
C ILE A 364 2.83 -14.95 -4.15
N ALA A 365 2.17 -14.18 -3.28
CA ALA A 365 2.44 -14.20 -1.85
C ALA A 365 2.20 -15.58 -1.24
N GLU A 366 3.06 -15.99 -0.34
CA GLU A 366 2.74 -17.09 0.57
C GLU A 366 1.51 -16.72 1.38
N HIS A 367 0.55 -17.63 1.54
CA HIS A 367 -0.74 -17.37 2.19
C HIS A 367 -1.54 -16.23 1.54
N ALA A 368 -1.50 -16.12 0.21
CA ALA A 368 -2.16 -15.06 -0.54
C ALA A 368 -3.64 -14.92 -0.23
N ASP A 369 -4.35 -16.01 0.03
CA ASP A 369 -5.78 -16.10 0.33
C ASP A 369 -6.19 -15.41 1.65
N VAL A 370 -5.28 -15.35 2.62
CA VAL A 370 -5.49 -14.72 3.94
C VAL A 370 -4.59 -13.51 4.17
N ILE A 371 -4.00 -12.96 3.12
CA ILE A 371 -2.97 -11.93 3.18
C ILE A 371 -3.42 -10.68 3.95
N SER A 372 -4.67 -10.24 3.78
CA SER A 372 -5.20 -9.07 4.48
C SER A 372 -5.34 -9.30 5.98
N ALA A 373 -5.71 -10.52 6.42
CA ALA A 373 -5.76 -10.87 7.85
C ALA A 373 -4.36 -10.84 8.48
N ILE A 374 -3.35 -11.36 7.76
CA ILE A 374 -1.94 -11.26 8.17
C ILE A 374 -1.53 -9.80 8.29
N GLY A 375 -1.90 -8.96 7.32
CA GLY A 375 -1.57 -7.54 7.32
C GLY A 375 -2.14 -6.78 8.51
N VAL A 376 -3.38 -7.05 8.89
CA VAL A 376 -3.99 -6.45 10.09
C VAL A 376 -3.25 -6.88 11.35
N ALA A 377 -2.90 -8.16 11.45
CA ALA A 377 -2.20 -8.70 12.62
C ALA A 377 -0.77 -8.15 12.80
N MET A 378 -0.12 -7.77 11.69
CA MET A 378 1.27 -7.28 11.68
C MET A 378 1.40 -5.77 11.52
N ALA A 379 0.29 -5.04 11.35
CA ALA A 379 0.35 -3.60 11.09
C ALA A 379 0.97 -2.83 12.27
N LEU A 380 1.76 -1.80 11.94
CA LEU A 380 2.42 -0.95 12.92
C LEU A 380 1.45 0.10 13.47
N ILE A 381 1.62 0.45 14.74
CA ILE A 381 1.00 1.66 15.30
C ILE A 381 1.56 2.84 14.54
N ARG A 382 0.70 3.74 14.06
CA ARG A 382 1.09 4.85 13.21
C ARG A 382 0.36 6.14 13.56
N GLU A 383 1.09 7.26 13.55
CA GLU A 383 0.53 8.60 13.64
C GLU A 383 1.26 9.54 12.69
N THR A 384 0.51 10.46 12.07
CA THR A 384 1.06 11.45 11.16
C THR A 384 0.63 12.84 11.65
N ILE A 385 1.61 13.70 11.87
CA ILE A 385 1.42 15.11 12.19
C ILE A 385 1.76 15.91 10.94
N GLU A 386 0.85 16.79 10.55
CA GLU A 386 1.03 17.66 9.39
C GLU A 386 0.95 19.12 9.84
N ARG A 387 1.91 19.96 9.40
CA ARG A 387 1.90 21.40 9.62
C ARG A 387 2.27 22.15 8.35
N GLN A 388 1.68 23.33 8.17
CA GLN A 388 2.13 24.25 7.15
C GLN A 388 3.24 25.14 7.75
N VAL A 389 4.34 25.29 7.00
CA VAL A 389 5.53 26.03 7.44
C VAL A 389 5.84 27.09 6.40
N ASP A 390 5.37 28.32 6.65
CA ASP A 390 5.52 29.42 5.71
C ASP A 390 6.86 30.17 5.88
N ASN A 391 7.54 30.00 7.03
CA ASN A 391 8.80 30.65 7.33
C ASN A 391 9.98 29.67 7.26
N PRO A 392 10.83 29.71 6.23
CA PRO A 392 11.99 28.84 6.09
C PRO A 392 12.97 28.92 7.27
N ALA A 393 13.10 30.08 7.92
CA ALA A 393 14.04 30.25 9.06
C ALA A 393 13.63 29.43 10.29
N GLN A 394 12.36 29.10 10.44
CA GLN A 394 11.83 28.32 11.55
C GLN A 394 11.61 26.83 11.18
N ALA A 395 11.77 26.49 9.90
CA ALA A 395 11.45 25.15 9.39
C ALA A 395 12.16 24.04 10.16
N ASN A 396 13.45 24.17 10.43
CA ASN A 396 14.24 23.14 11.12
C ASN A 396 13.74 22.91 12.56
N GLN A 397 13.42 23.97 13.30
CA GLN A 397 12.90 23.84 14.67
C GLN A 397 11.52 23.19 14.69
N ILE A 398 10.64 23.56 13.76
CA ILE A 398 9.30 22.98 13.62
C ILE A 398 9.39 21.50 13.25
N ILE A 399 10.30 21.13 12.32
CA ILE A 399 10.53 19.74 11.93
C ILE A 399 10.97 18.88 13.13
N LEU A 400 11.91 19.35 13.92
CA LEU A 400 12.38 18.65 15.11
C LEU A 400 11.28 18.49 16.17
N GLN A 401 10.46 19.53 16.36
CA GLN A 401 9.32 19.48 17.25
C GLN A 401 8.27 18.47 16.77
N MET A 402 7.90 18.51 15.48
CA MET A 402 6.95 17.58 14.89
C MET A 402 7.44 16.12 14.97
N ARG A 403 8.76 15.91 14.79
CA ARG A 403 9.37 14.60 14.96
C ARG A 403 9.16 14.06 16.38
N SER A 404 9.43 14.89 17.41
CA SER A 404 9.24 14.50 18.80
C SER A 404 7.77 14.22 19.11
N GLU A 405 6.86 15.09 18.69
CA GLU A 405 5.42 14.92 18.90
C GLU A 405 4.87 13.64 18.26
N ALA A 406 5.31 13.32 17.03
CA ALA A 406 4.91 12.09 16.33
C ALA A 406 5.44 10.85 17.05
N PHE A 407 6.69 10.87 17.49
CA PHE A 407 7.30 9.80 18.28
C PHE A 407 6.51 9.56 19.58
N ASP A 408 6.26 10.62 20.33
CA ASP A 408 5.53 10.56 21.62
C ASP A 408 4.09 10.07 21.43
N ALA A 409 3.43 10.43 20.33
CA ALA A 409 2.09 9.98 20.03
C ALA A 409 2.04 8.45 19.81
N VAL A 410 2.94 7.91 19.00
CA VAL A 410 3.02 6.47 18.73
C VAL A 410 3.46 5.69 19.98
N HIS A 411 4.37 6.23 20.77
CA HIS A 411 4.78 5.65 22.06
C HIS A 411 3.62 5.56 23.05
N ARG A 412 2.81 6.63 23.20
CA ARG A 412 1.62 6.62 24.07
C ARG A 412 0.57 5.60 23.64
N MET A 413 0.47 5.28 22.34
CA MET A 413 -0.42 4.23 21.83
C MET A 413 0.14 2.81 22.05
N GLY A 414 1.30 2.66 22.72
CA GLY A 414 1.85 1.37 23.12
C GLY A 414 2.93 0.78 22.21
N ALA A 415 3.50 1.56 21.29
CA ALA A 415 4.65 1.12 20.51
C ALA A 415 5.93 1.05 21.38
N ASP A 416 6.75 0.05 21.12
CA ASP A 416 8.07 -0.07 21.73
C ASP A 416 9.00 1.05 21.20
N PRO A 417 9.54 1.94 22.07
CA PRO A 417 10.43 3.02 21.64
C PRO A 417 11.60 2.58 20.76
N ALA A 418 12.10 1.36 20.99
CA ALA A 418 13.20 0.80 20.20
C ALA A 418 12.81 0.54 18.72
N THR A 419 11.51 0.40 18.43
CA THR A 419 10.98 0.11 17.09
C THR A 419 10.42 1.35 16.39
N ILE A 420 10.27 2.48 17.11
CA ILE A 420 9.66 3.67 16.53
C ILE A 420 10.62 4.32 15.53
N GLU A 421 10.16 4.44 14.29
CA GLU A 421 10.80 5.19 13.21
C GLU A 421 9.96 6.42 12.89
N VAL A 422 10.60 7.57 12.67
CA VAL A 422 9.92 8.80 12.25
C VAL A 422 10.44 9.24 10.90
N HIS A 423 9.54 9.35 9.95
CA HIS A 423 9.83 9.83 8.60
C HIS A 423 9.30 11.25 8.42
N ILE A 424 10.14 12.12 7.83
CA ILE A 424 9.78 13.51 7.51
C ILE A 424 9.61 13.63 5.99
N GLU A 425 8.50 14.20 5.57
CA GLU A 425 8.20 14.54 4.18
C GLU A 425 7.92 16.04 4.06
N ILE A 426 8.53 16.70 3.09
CA ILE A 426 8.32 18.13 2.84
C ILE A 426 7.72 18.30 1.45
N ASP A 427 6.51 18.84 1.38
CA ASP A 427 5.88 19.26 0.14
C ASP A 427 6.15 20.76 -0.08
N ALA A 428 7.21 21.06 -0.82
CA ALA A 428 7.64 22.44 -1.08
C ALA A 428 6.57 23.27 -1.83
N LYS A 429 5.69 22.63 -2.62
CA LYS A 429 4.65 23.35 -3.37
C LYS A 429 3.53 23.87 -2.48
N SER A 430 3.21 23.15 -1.43
CA SER A 430 2.16 23.50 -0.48
C SER A 430 2.70 24.00 0.87
N SER A 431 4.03 24.08 1.03
CA SER A 431 4.71 24.41 2.29
C SER A 431 4.27 23.52 3.45
N ILE A 432 3.94 22.25 3.18
CA ILE A 432 3.47 21.31 4.20
C ILE A 432 4.63 20.39 4.60
N VAL A 433 4.89 20.34 5.90
CA VAL A 433 5.77 19.35 6.52
C VAL A 433 4.93 18.25 7.16
N ARG A 434 5.35 17.01 7.01
CA ARG A 434 4.72 15.82 7.58
C ARG A 434 5.73 15.02 8.38
N ALA A 435 5.42 14.72 9.61
CA ALA A 435 6.15 13.79 10.45
C ALA A 435 5.29 12.54 10.66
N THR A 436 5.69 11.42 10.10
CA THR A 436 5.00 10.13 10.26
C THR A 436 5.83 9.23 11.13
N ALA A 437 5.34 8.94 12.34
CA ALA A 437 5.92 7.93 13.22
C ALA A 437 5.21 6.59 13.04
N SER A 438 5.95 5.50 13.08
CA SER A 438 5.43 4.12 13.10
C SER A 438 6.29 3.25 13.99
N GLY A 439 5.65 2.33 14.74
CA GLY A 439 6.33 1.43 15.66
C GLY A 439 5.53 0.17 15.95
N ALA A 440 6.23 -0.91 16.27
CA ALA A 440 5.62 -2.18 16.65
C ALA A 440 5.26 -2.19 18.14
N THR A 441 4.21 -2.92 18.50
CA THR A 441 3.99 -3.33 19.89
C THR A 441 5.08 -4.33 20.31
N LYS A 442 5.36 -4.44 21.61
CA LYS A 442 6.25 -5.49 22.13
C LYS A 442 5.68 -6.87 21.81
N LEU A 443 6.13 -7.44 20.71
CA LEU A 443 5.88 -8.85 20.39
C LEU A 443 7.10 -9.66 20.83
N THR A 444 6.90 -10.58 21.73
CA THR A 444 7.85 -11.66 22.00
C THR A 444 7.76 -12.66 20.83
N THR A 445 8.47 -12.39 19.75
CA THR A 445 8.57 -13.30 18.63
C THR A 445 9.92 -13.98 18.60
N GLY A 446 9.91 -15.25 18.98
CA GLY A 446 10.89 -16.18 18.47
C GLY A 446 10.49 -16.58 17.04
N SER A 447 10.94 -15.87 16.02
CA SER A 447 10.84 -16.34 14.65
C SER A 447 11.96 -17.38 14.43
N GLY A 448 11.59 -18.66 14.43
CA GLY A 448 12.50 -19.76 14.07
C GLY A 448 12.85 -19.78 12.58
N LYS A 449 13.24 -18.63 11.99
CA LYS A 449 13.70 -18.59 10.59
C LYS A 449 15.13 -19.11 10.51
N LYS A 450 15.39 -19.92 9.49
CA LYS A 450 16.72 -20.43 9.14
C LYS A 450 17.62 -19.23 8.84
N ILE A 451 18.72 -19.08 9.59
CA ILE A 451 19.78 -18.11 9.27
C ILE A 451 20.49 -18.64 8.03
N LEU A 452 20.46 -17.88 6.93
CA LEU A 452 21.14 -18.23 5.68
C LEU A 452 22.65 -18.06 5.84
N ASP A 453 23.41 -18.96 5.23
CA ASP A 453 24.87 -18.81 5.14
C ASP A 453 25.25 -17.72 4.11
N GLN A 454 26.56 -17.38 4.02
CA GLN A 454 27.03 -16.31 3.13
C GLN A 454 26.75 -16.62 1.65
N THR A 455 26.80 -17.87 1.22
CA THR A 455 26.53 -18.28 -0.16
C THR A 455 25.04 -18.15 -0.47
N GLU A 456 24.18 -18.59 0.45
CA GLU A 456 22.74 -18.44 0.35
C GLU A 456 22.34 -16.95 0.32
N ARG A 457 22.98 -16.09 1.12
CA ARG A 457 22.76 -14.62 1.11
C ARG A 457 23.16 -14.00 -0.22
N LEU A 458 24.32 -14.37 -0.77
CA LEU A 458 24.76 -13.94 -2.10
C LEU A 458 23.78 -14.40 -3.19
N ALA A 459 23.20 -15.60 -3.10
CA ALA A 459 22.21 -16.09 -4.05
C ALA A 459 20.93 -15.25 -4.02
N VAL A 460 20.47 -14.81 -2.82
CA VAL A 460 19.33 -13.89 -2.68
C VAL A 460 19.62 -12.55 -3.39
N VAL A 461 20.83 -12.00 -3.18
CA VAL A 461 21.29 -10.75 -3.82
C VAL A 461 21.38 -10.91 -5.33
N ALA A 462 22.02 -11.98 -5.80
CA ALA A 462 22.20 -12.26 -7.22
C ALA A 462 20.84 -12.37 -7.94
N LYS A 463 19.90 -13.10 -7.35
CA LYS A 463 18.53 -13.20 -7.88
C LYS A 463 17.86 -11.83 -8.00
N SER A 464 18.00 -10.97 -6.97
CA SER A 464 17.44 -9.62 -6.97
C SER A 464 18.12 -8.68 -7.98
N MET A 465 19.43 -8.84 -8.19
CA MET A 465 20.19 -8.07 -9.19
C MET A 465 20.10 -8.66 -10.61
N ARG A 466 19.39 -9.78 -10.80
CA ARG A 466 19.30 -10.52 -12.07
C ARG A 466 20.66 -10.96 -12.60
N ILE A 467 21.57 -11.33 -11.68
CA ILE A 467 22.91 -11.83 -11.97
C ILE A 467 22.84 -13.36 -11.97
N ASP A 468 23.49 -13.98 -12.96
CA ASP A 468 23.56 -15.45 -13.05
C ASP A 468 24.30 -16.04 -11.84
N GLN A 469 23.82 -17.17 -11.31
CA GLN A 469 24.43 -17.83 -10.16
C GLN A 469 25.91 -18.18 -10.37
N SER A 470 26.30 -18.51 -11.61
CA SER A 470 27.70 -18.79 -11.97
C SER A 470 28.62 -17.57 -11.83
N GLN A 471 28.06 -16.35 -11.87
CA GLN A 471 28.79 -15.09 -11.82
C GLN A 471 28.68 -14.39 -10.45
N MET A 472 27.85 -14.88 -9.52
CA MET A 472 27.52 -14.17 -8.28
C MET A 472 28.75 -13.78 -7.44
N GLN A 473 29.75 -14.66 -7.32
CA GLN A 473 30.95 -14.40 -6.51
C GLN A 473 31.90 -13.37 -7.14
N SER A 474 31.92 -13.24 -8.45
CA SER A 474 32.75 -12.27 -9.18
C SER A 474 32.07 -10.93 -9.39
N ALA A 475 30.73 -10.92 -9.48
CA ALA A 475 29.93 -9.77 -9.81
C ALA A 475 29.37 -9.01 -8.59
N ILE A 476 29.38 -9.62 -7.39
CA ILE A 476 28.83 -9.04 -6.17
C ILE A 476 29.89 -8.97 -5.09
N CYS A 477 30.01 -7.83 -4.42
CA CYS A 477 30.86 -7.65 -3.26
C CYS A 477 30.08 -7.09 -2.06
N THR A 478 30.49 -7.45 -0.86
CA THR A 478 30.03 -6.80 0.38
C THR A 478 30.81 -5.50 0.57
N ILE A 479 30.11 -4.36 0.69
CA ILE A 479 30.75 -3.05 0.92
C ILE A 479 30.84 -2.75 2.42
N CYS A 480 29.71 -2.93 3.13
CA CYS A 480 29.57 -2.58 4.54
C CYS A 480 28.79 -3.66 5.27
N ARG A 481 29.11 -3.83 6.57
CA ARG A 481 28.37 -4.76 7.43
C ARG A 481 28.31 -4.22 8.86
N THR A 482 27.14 -4.39 9.49
CA THR A 482 26.91 -4.24 10.94
C THR A 482 26.30 -5.53 11.47
N GLU A 483 25.93 -5.58 12.74
CA GLU A 483 25.23 -6.75 13.32
C GLU A 483 23.86 -7.00 12.67
N GLN A 484 23.18 -5.94 12.22
CA GLN A 484 21.79 -6.01 11.74
C GLN A 484 21.67 -5.91 10.23
N PHE A 485 22.63 -5.28 9.56
CA PHE A 485 22.56 -5.05 8.11
C PHE A 485 23.86 -5.40 7.41
N GLU A 486 23.73 -5.91 6.19
CA GLU A 486 24.83 -6.12 5.27
C GLU A 486 24.50 -5.50 3.91
N VAL A 487 25.41 -4.69 3.38
CA VAL A 487 25.26 -3.99 2.11
C VAL A 487 26.10 -4.65 1.04
N PHE A 488 25.43 -5.09 -0.01
CA PHE A 488 26.05 -5.69 -1.19
C PHE A 488 25.96 -4.72 -2.36
N ALA A 489 27.03 -4.69 -3.15
CA ALA A 489 27.09 -3.94 -4.41
C ALA A 489 27.40 -4.87 -5.58
N SER A 490 26.89 -4.51 -6.74
CA SER A 490 27.38 -5.10 -7.99
C SER A 490 28.75 -4.50 -8.31
N ASN A 491 29.71 -5.35 -8.65
CA ASN A 491 30.93 -4.87 -9.32
C ASN A 491 30.49 -4.28 -10.66
N ALA A 492 30.75 -2.99 -10.88
CA ALA A 492 30.32 -2.25 -12.04
C ALA A 492 30.67 -2.98 -13.35
N SER A 493 29.80 -3.84 -13.81
CA SER A 493 29.87 -4.41 -15.15
C SER A 493 29.10 -3.48 -16.07
N ALA A 494 29.81 -2.88 -17.00
CA ALA A 494 29.26 -2.12 -18.08
C ALA A 494 28.01 -2.80 -18.63
N SER A 495 26.83 -2.25 -18.38
CA SER A 495 25.64 -2.56 -19.15
C SER A 495 25.92 -2.14 -20.59
N LYS A 496 26.24 -3.11 -21.43
CA LYS A 496 26.43 -2.89 -22.88
C LYS A 496 25.04 -2.60 -23.48
N THR A 497 24.58 -1.39 -23.40
CA THR A 497 23.53 -0.90 -24.28
C THR A 497 24.13 -0.79 -25.67
N LYS A 498 23.82 -1.74 -26.54
CA LYS A 498 24.08 -1.62 -27.98
C LYS A 498 23.23 -0.46 -28.46
N GLY A 499 23.84 0.70 -28.71
CA GLY A 499 23.23 1.78 -29.46
C GLY A 499 22.85 1.27 -30.86
N MET A 500 21.84 1.85 -31.47
CA MET A 500 21.24 1.51 -32.77
C MET A 500 22.25 1.53 -33.95
N PHE A 501 23.49 1.93 -33.71
CA PHE A 501 24.59 1.96 -34.70
C PHE A 501 25.86 1.22 -34.26
N GLY A 502 25.80 0.32 -33.27
CA GLY A 502 26.94 -0.52 -32.91
C GLY A 502 28.14 0.20 -32.25
N LEU A 503 28.04 1.50 -31.94
CA LEU A 503 29.05 2.26 -31.23
C LEU A 503 28.77 2.17 -29.71
N ASN A 504 29.77 1.74 -28.94
CA ASN A 504 29.78 1.80 -27.49
C ASN A 504 29.79 3.27 -27.03
N ILE A 505 28.61 3.85 -26.83
CA ILE A 505 28.47 5.21 -26.31
C ILE A 505 28.35 5.07 -24.80
N PHE A 506 29.45 5.41 -24.09
CA PHE A 506 29.62 5.52 -22.65
C PHE A 506 29.24 4.29 -21.81
N ALA A 507 30.24 3.70 -21.17
CA ALA A 507 30.03 2.76 -20.08
C ALA A 507 29.45 3.54 -18.87
N ASP A 508 28.17 3.38 -18.62
CA ASP A 508 27.51 3.92 -17.43
C ASP A 508 27.90 3.01 -16.25
N HIS A 509 28.80 3.51 -15.39
CA HIS A 509 29.26 2.79 -14.19
C HIS A 509 28.23 2.97 -13.07
N ARG A 510 27.12 2.21 -13.16
CA ARG A 510 26.13 2.16 -12.09
C ARG A 510 26.52 1.07 -11.06
N MET A 511 26.47 1.43 -9.79
CA MET A 511 26.68 0.50 -8.70
C MET A 511 25.34 0.19 -8.03
N ALA A 512 24.75 -0.94 -8.43
CA ALA A 512 23.50 -1.40 -7.82
C ALA A 512 23.76 -1.88 -6.39
N LEU A 513 22.91 -1.47 -5.44
CA LEU A 513 23.01 -1.83 -4.04
C LEU A 513 21.84 -2.70 -3.59
N ARG A 514 22.12 -3.63 -2.67
CA ARG A 514 21.12 -4.38 -1.89
C ARG A 514 21.52 -4.39 -0.42
N VAL A 515 20.57 -4.04 0.43
CA VAL A 515 20.72 -4.09 1.88
C VAL A 515 19.93 -5.27 2.41
N LEU A 516 20.62 -6.24 2.99
CA LEU A 516 20.01 -7.37 3.68
C LEU A 516 20.01 -7.12 5.19
N ASP A 517 18.92 -7.50 5.84
CA ASP A 517 18.89 -7.56 7.31
C ASP A 517 19.47 -8.89 7.86
N SER A 518 19.46 -9.03 9.18
CA SER A 518 19.91 -10.26 9.87
C SER A 518 19.14 -11.51 9.45
N ASP A 519 17.87 -11.35 9.03
CA ASP A 519 17.03 -12.44 8.52
C ASP A 519 17.27 -12.74 7.03
N SER A 520 18.29 -12.11 6.43
CA SER A 520 18.65 -12.24 5.01
C SER A 520 17.56 -11.76 4.04
N ILE A 521 16.76 -10.80 4.47
CA ILE A 521 15.71 -10.18 3.67
C ILE A 521 16.21 -8.85 3.11
N ILE A 522 15.93 -8.59 1.84
CA ILE A 522 16.27 -7.33 1.19
C ILE A 522 15.34 -6.23 1.71
N ARG A 523 15.91 -5.29 2.48
CA ARG A 523 15.20 -4.16 3.08
C ARG A 523 15.24 -2.91 2.22
N LEU A 524 16.33 -2.72 1.46
CA LEU A 524 16.53 -1.60 0.54
C LEU A 524 17.20 -2.03 -0.74
N GLN A 525 16.86 -1.35 -1.82
CA GLN A 525 17.46 -1.53 -3.13
C GLN A 525 17.79 -0.17 -3.77
N ALA A 526 18.87 -0.11 -4.52
CA ALA A 526 19.16 0.99 -5.42
C ALA A 526 19.72 0.44 -6.73
N SER A 527 19.35 1.05 -7.85
CA SER A 527 19.94 0.76 -9.17
C SER A 527 21.28 1.46 -9.34
N ASP A 528 21.49 2.59 -8.62
CA ASP A 528 22.75 3.31 -8.52
C ASP A 528 22.88 3.97 -7.14
N GLY A 529 23.99 3.75 -6.45
CA GLY A 529 24.22 4.30 -5.12
C GLY A 529 25.61 4.02 -4.59
N ASP A 530 25.85 4.52 -3.38
CA ASP A 530 27.09 4.33 -2.64
C ASP A 530 26.78 4.04 -1.17
N ALA A 531 27.69 3.38 -0.46
CA ALA A 531 27.55 3.06 0.96
C ALA A 531 28.87 3.19 1.70
N CYS A 532 28.81 3.71 2.92
CA CYS A 532 29.98 3.87 3.78
C CYS A 532 29.65 3.49 5.22
N LEU A 533 30.51 2.70 5.85
CA LEU A 533 30.44 2.40 7.28
C LEU A 533 31.17 3.50 8.06
N THR A 534 30.54 4.01 9.10
CA THR A 534 31.09 5.07 9.96
C THR A 534 30.71 4.85 11.42
N SER A 535 31.24 5.65 12.34
CA SER A 535 30.80 5.71 13.74
C SER A 535 29.82 6.87 13.96
N ALA A 536 29.08 6.83 15.07
CA ALA A 536 28.18 7.92 15.43
C ALA A 536 28.91 9.27 15.54
N SER A 537 30.12 9.28 16.07
CA SER A 537 30.97 10.49 16.19
C SER A 537 31.46 11.05 14.85
N ALA A 538 31.61 10.23 13.82
CA ALA A 538 32.10 10.64 12.50
C ALA A 538 30.98 10.76 11.44
N ALA A 539 29.75 10.42 11.80
CA ALA A 539 28.65 10.27 10.85
C ALA A 539 28.29 11.58 10.14
N GLU A 540 28.31 12.73 10.84
CA GLU A 540 28.01 14.04 10.25
C GLU A 540 28.97 14.37 9.09
N GLY A 541 30.27 14.19 9.31
CA GLY A 541 31.30 14.41 8.26
C GLY A 541 31.17 13.38 7.12
N THR A 542 30.80 12.14 7.43
CA THR A 542 30.59 11.11 6.40
C THR A 542 29.37 11.44 5.53
N ILE A 543 28.26 11.88 6.15
CA ILE A 543 27.04 12.30 5.41
C ILE A 543 27.36 13.47 4.50
N GLN A 544 28.07 14.51 5.02
CA GLN A 544 28.48 15.65 4.23
C GLN A 544 29.32 15.23 3.02
N GLY A 545 30.33 14.37 3.24
CA GLY A 545 31.18 13.86 2.17
C GLY A 545 30.41 13.07 1.11
N MET A 546 29.40 12.29 1.51
CA MET A 546 28.53 11.55 0.58
C MET A 546 27.64 12.51 -0.24
N ILE A 547 27.12 13.57 0.39
CA ILE A 547 26.35 14.61 -0.31
C ILE A 547 27.23 15.29 -1.34
N ASP A 548 28.43 15.74 -0.96
CA ASP A 548 29.34 16.46 -1.87
C ASP A 548 29.81 15.58 -3.04
N LYS A 549 30.07 14.29 -2.77
CA LYS A 549 30.50 13.33 -3.79
C LYS A 549 29.42 13.04 -4.84
N HIS A 550 28.16 13.03 -4.44
CA HIS A 550 27.05 12.59 -5.29
C HIS A 550 26.07 13.70 -5.67
N ALA A 551 26.30 14.94 -5.22
CA ALA A 551 25.49 16.08 -5.63
C ALA A 551 25.62 16.33 -7.14
N GLN A 552 24.49 16.67 -7.75
CA GLN A 552 24.42 17.03 -9.16
C GLN A 552 24.07 18.52 -9.30
N TRP A 553 24.65 19.17 -10.30
CA TRP A 553 24.37 20.56 -10.60
C TRP A 553 23.60 20.63 -11.92
N GLY A 554 22.39 21.19 -11.88
CA GLY A 554 21.54 21.41 -13.05
C GLY A 554 21.05 22.85 -13.09
N ASP A 555 20.22 23.18 -14.08
CA ASP A 555 19.64 24.54 -14.28
C ASP A 555 18.81 25.00 -13.07
N ALA A 556 18.29 24.08 -12.28
CA ALA A 556 17.53 24.35 -11.04
C ALA A 556 18.40 24.46 -9.77
N GLY A 557 19.74 24.35 -9.89
CA GLY A 557 20.69 24.41 -8.78
C GLY A 557 21.25 23.05 -8.35
N LYS A 558 21.78 22.97 -7.11
CA LYS A 558 22.36 21.75 -6.52
C LYS A 558 21.24 20.77 -6.14
N THR A 559 21.27 19.57 -6.70
CA THR A 559 20.40 18.45 -6.29
C THR A 559 21.22 17.49 -5.42
N ILE A 560 20.76 17.22 -4.21
CA ILE A 560 21.43 16.31 -3.26
C ILE A 560 20.94 14.87 -3.47
N PRO A 561 21.81 13.86 -3.24
CA PRO A 561 21.40 12.46 -3.26
C PRO A 561 20.43 12.15 -2.11
N ASN A 562 19.63 11.09 -2.28
CA ASN A 562 18.82 10.58 -1.20
C ASN A 562 19.70 9.89 -0.16
N ILE A 563 19.76 10.44 1.05
CA ILE A 563 20.56 9.89 2.16
C ILE A 563 19.68 8.98 3.02
N ILE A 564 20.20 7.79 3.33
CA ILE A 564 19.56 6.82 4.20
C ILE A 564 20.58 6.36 5.24
N LEU A 565 20.19 6.32 6.52
CA LEU A 565 21.04 5.84 7.61
C LEU A 565 20.52 4.49 8.12
N LEU A 566 21.44 3.55 8.31
CA LEU A 566 21.15 2.27 8.96
C LEU A 566 21.78 2.29 10.36
N ILE A 567 20.94 2.31 11.40
CA ILE A 567 21.37 2.45 12.79
C ILE A 567 20.73 1.34 13.64
N GLY A 568 21.54 0.36 14.09
CA GLY A 568 20.97 -0.83 14.72
C GLY A 568 20.02 -1.55 13.76
N ALA A 569 18.76 -1.77 14.15
CA ALA A 569 17.73 -2.37 13.30
C ALA A 569 16.90 -1.33 12.51
N LYS A 570 17.15 -0.02 12.70
CA LYS A 570 16.37 1.06 12.10
C LYS A 570 16.91 1.47 10.74
N ILE A 571 15.98 1.81 9.85
CA ILE A 571 16.24 2.43 8.53
C ILE A 571 15.70 3.85 8.57
N ILE A 572 16.57 4.84 8.64
CA ILE A 572 16.21 6.24 8.70
C ILE A 572 16.40 6.84 7.31
N ASP A 573 15.29 7.05 6.63
CA ASP A 573 15.26 7.59 5.28
C ASP A 573 15.11 9.11 5.33
N LEU A 574 16.16 9.82 4.94
CA LEU A 574 16.22 11.28 4.86
C LEU A 574 15.96 11.80 3.44
N SER A 575 15.42 10.94 2.57
CA SER A 575 15.02 11.34 1.22
C SER A 575 13.89 12.36 1.25
N GLY A 576 13.84 13.25 0.26
CA GLY A 576 12.77 14.24 0.14
C GLY A 576 12.95 15.49 1.00
N LEU A 577 14.07 15.63 1.71
CA LEU A 577 14.48 16.88 2.33
C LEU A 577 15.00 17.85 1.27
N LEU A 578 14.81 19.17 1.50
CA LEU A 578 15.02 20.17 0.46
C LEU A 578 16.49 20.59 0.33
N ASP A 579 17.23 20.53 1.42
CA ASP A 579 18.60 20.97 1.49
C ASP A 579 19.46 20.15 2.46
N GLU A 580 20.73 20.35 2.33
CA GLU A 580 21.81 19.71 3.10
C GLU A 580 21.72 19.98 4.61
N THR A 581 21.29 21.21 4.99
CA THR A 581 21.17 21.61 6.39
C THR A 581 20.07 20.81 7.10
N GLN A 582 18.98 20.54 6.40
CA GLN A 582 17.88 19.71 6.91
C GLN A 582 18.32 18.25 7.09
N VAL A 583 19.05 17.69 6.12
CA VAL A 583 19.61 16.33 6.19
C VAL A 583 20.52 16.18 7.41
N LEU A 584 21.46 17.11 7.58
CA LEU A 584 22.41 17.08 8.69
C LEU A 584 21.73 17.29 10.05
N SER A 585 20.76 18.20 10.14
CA SER A 585 20.03 18.47 11.40
C SER A 585 19.23 17.26 11.86
N LEU A 586 18.53 16.59 10.94
CA LEU A 586 17.78 15.38 11.26
C LEU A 586 18.69 14.18 11.55
N ALA A 587 19.76 14.00 10.78
CA ALA A 587 20.76 12.98 11.06
C ALA A 587 21.35 13.15 12.46
N LYS A 588 21.69 14.38 12.84
CA LYS A 588 22.21 14.71 14.17
C LYS A 588 21.21 14.38 15.27
N ALA A 589 19.93 14.67 15.08
CA ALA A 589 18.87 14.33 16.04
C ALA A 589 18.74 12.81 16.26
N GLU A 590 18.92 12.00 15.20
CA GLU A 590 18.88 10.53 15.29
C GLU A 590 20.14 9.95 15.98
N ILE A 591 21.28 10.61 15.85
CA ILE A 591 22.59 10.13 16.31
C ILE A 591 22.92 10.63 17.72
N SER A 592 22.39 11.79 18.14
CA SER A 592 22.81 12.51 19.36
C SER A 592 22.76 11.69 20.66
N ASN A 593 21.90 10.69 20.75
CA ASN A 593 21.74 9.83 21.93
C ASN A 593 22.44 8.47 21.81
N LEU A 594 23.25 8.27 20.76
CA LEU A 594 23.97 7.02 20.56
C LEU A 594 25.37 7.05 21.17
N PRO A 595 25.92 5.91 21.59
CA PRO A 595 27.34 5.80 21.92
C PRO A 595 28.21 6.27 20.75
N SER A 596 29.31 6.96 21.02
CA SER A 596 30.18 7.58 20.01
C SER A 596 30.80 6.57 19.03
N ASP A 597 30.99 5.34 19.46
CA ASP A 597 31.55 4.20 18.70
C ASP A 597 30.47 3.38 17.98
N LYS A 598 29.15 3.70 18.17
CA LYS A 598 28.07 2.97 17.52
C LYS A 598 28.24 3.02 16.00
N GLN A 599 28.28 1.84 15.39
CA GLN A 599 28.40 1.71 13.93
C GLN A 599 27.11 2.13 13.21
N ILE A 600 27.28 2.92 12.16
CA ILE A 600 26.24 3.45 11.29
C ILE A 600 26.65 3.20 9.84
N ILE A 601 25.74 2.73 9.01
CA ILE A 601 25.94 2.72 7.56
C ILE A 601 25.23 3.92 6.97
N VAL A 602 25.93 4.74 6.20
CA VAL A 602 25.39 5.84 5.41
C VAL A 602 25.26 5.38 3.97
N LEU A 603 24.08 5.49 3.41
CA LEU A 603 23.78 5.18 2.03
C LEU A 603 23.45 6.49 1.29
N ALA A 604 24.02 6.66 0.10
CA ALA A 604 23.63 7.69 -0.86
C ALA A 604 23.02 7.01 -2.08
N LYS A 605 21.71 7.17 -2.27
CA LYS A 605 20.99 6.69 -3.45
C LYS A 605 20.92 7.83 -4.44
N LYS A 606 21.42 7.64 -5.65
CA LYS A 606 21.32 8.66 -6.70
C LYS A 606 19.86 8.78 -7.15
N THR A 607 19.41 10.03 -7.34
CA THR A 607 18.11 10.31 -7.92
C THR A 607 18.21 10.12 -9.44
N LEU A 608 17.36 9.27 -10.00
CA LEU A 608 17.30 8.99 -11.44
C LEU A 608 16.61 10.13 -12.18
#